data_1e5c9f354655e21e98729029640bfd26
#
_entry.id   1e5c9f354655e21e98729029640bfd26
#
_cell.length_a   1.000
_cell.length_b   1.000
_cell.length_c   1.000
_cell.angle_alpha   90.00
_cell.angle_beta   90.00
_cell.angle_gamma   90.00
#
_symmetry.space_group_name_H-M   'P 1'
#
loop_
_entity.id
_entity.type
_entity.pdbx_description
1 polymer ?
#
loop_
_entity_poly.entity_id
_entity_poly.type
_entity_poly.pdbx_seq_one_letter_code
_entity_poly.pdbx_strand_id
1 'polypeptide(L)'
;MKKKDDSLRETILSIARDLADQGGMDNLNIRSIAKQAGVASGTVYNYFSNKDEILLALTKEYWKQTLLEMDAAITADSFCDGLLQIMLYLKEQIHQSAGKLMHSLGRVRREGKESMAYAQLELDAILTRLLERDPGIRSDLWEGDFTREQFVSFVRRNLIGLLKEDEQEAAFLIHLIGRVIYKS
;
A
#
# COMPACT_ATOMS: atom_id res chain seq x y z
N MET A 1 -9.25 19.94 -27.35
CA MET A 1 -8.42 19.41 -26.22
C MET A 1 -7.82 18.09 -26.68
N LYS A 2 -6.49 18.00 -26.85
CA LYS A 2 -5.83 16.73 -27.26
C LYS A 2 -6.03 15.72 -26.13
N LYS A 3 -6.64 14.57 -26.41
CA LYS A 3 -6.77 13.45 -25.46
C LYS A 3 -5.36 13.09 -25.00
N LYS A 4 -5.09 13.10 -23.68
CA LYS A 4 -3.80 12.67 -23.15
C LYS A 4 -3.59 11.22 -23.58
N ASP A 5 -2.44 10.93 -24.14
CA ASP A 5 -2.07 9.57 -24.55
C ASP A 5 -1.68 8.78 -23.31
N ASP A 6 -2.53 7.86 -22.91
CA ASP A 6 -2.31 7.04 -21.72
C ASP A 6 -1.03 6.18 -21.86
N SER A 7 -0.66 5.78 -23.09
CA SER A 7 0.56 5.00 -23.35
C SER A 7 1.82 5.81 -23.07
N LEU A 8 1.84 7.11 -23.37
CA LEU A 8 2.98 7.98 -23.05
C LEU A 8 3.09 8.23 -21.54
N ARG A 9 1.95 8.31 -20.82
CA ARG A 9 1.95 8.41 -19.37
C ARG A 9 2.60 7.18 -18.72
N GLU A 10 2.25 6.00 -19.18
CA GLU A 10 2.83 4.73 -18.73
C GLU A 10 4.33 4.64 -19.06
N THR A 11 4.73 5.07 -20.26
CA THR A 11 6.14 5.14 -20.66
C THR A 11 6.94 6.07 -19.74
N ILE A 12 6.42 7.26 -19.41
CA ILE A 12 7.05 8.19 -18.49
C ILE A 12 7.24 7.56 -17.11
N LEU A 13 6.22 6.85 -16.60
CA LEU A 13 6.29 6.18 -15.29
C LEU A 13 7.26 4.99 -15.30
N SER A 14 7.29 4.20 -16.36
CA SER A 14 8.28 3.11 -16.52
C SER A 14 9.72 3.62 -16.49
N ILE A 15 10.02 4.66 -17.28
CA ILE A 15 11.35 5.30 -17.28
C ILE A 15 11.68 5.89 -15.91
N ALA A 16 10.72 6.52 -15.26
CA ALA A 16 10.92 7.10 -13.93
C ALA A 16 11.24 6.01 -12.89
N ARG A 17 10.61 4.84 -13.00
CA ARG A 17 10.89 3.66 -12.15
C ARG A 17 12.32 3.17 -12.38
N ASP A 18 12.72 2.95 -13.64
CA ASP A 18 14.05 2.48 -13.99
C ASP A 18 15.14 3.43 -13.47
N LEU A 19 14.94 4.75 -13.60
CA LEU A 19 15.85 5.76 -13.07
C LEU A 19 15.93 5.74 -11.53
N ALA A 20 14.80 5.52 -10.86
CA ALA A 20 14.75 5.42 -9.41
C ALA A 20 15.47 4.15 -8.91
N ASP A 21 15.33 3.04 -9.61
CA ASP A 21 15.96 1.75 -9.26
C ASP A 21 17.48 1.80 -9.45
N GLN A 22 17.97 2.48 -10.51
CA GLN A 22 19.39 2.57 -10.81
C GLN A 22 20.13 3.56 -9.91
N GLY A 23 19.54 4.69 -9.58
CA GLY A 23 20.24 5.79 -8.94
C GLY A 23 19.57 6.39 -7.70
N GLY A 24 18.48 5.79 -7.24
CA GLY A 24 17.67 6.29 -6.14
C GLY A 24 16.78 7.47 -6.55
N MET A 25 15.85 7.80 -5.65
CA MET A 25 14.84 8.83 -5.88
C MET A 25 15.43 10.25 -6.07
N ASP A 26 16.63 10.49 -5.56
CA ASP A 26 17.28 11.79 -5.69
C ASP A 26 17.74 12.06 -7.15
N ASN A 27 18.04 11.01 -7.90
CA ASN A 27 18.42 11.10 -9.32
C ASN A 27 17.24 11.23 -10.28
N LEU A 28 16.01 11.03 -9.79
CA LEU A 28 14.83 11.23 -10.60
C LEU A 28 14.66 12.73 -10.94
N ASN A 29 14.70 13.06 -12.20
CA ASN A 29 14.42 14.41 -12.68
C ASN A 29 13.71 14.39 -14.04
N ILE A 30 12.88 15.41 -14.28
CA ILE A 30 12.02 15.50 -15.47
C ILE A 30 12.82 15.54 -16.76
N ARG A 31 14.01 16.15 -16.75
CA ARG A 31 14.87 16.25 -17.95
C ARG A 31 15.41 14.88 -18.37
N SER A 32 15.85 14.06 -17.42
CA SER A 32 16.31 12.69 -17.68
C SER A 32 15.18 11.81 -18.20
N ILE A 33 13.99 11.91 -17.61
CA ILE A 33 12.81 11.20 -18.06
C ILE A 33 12.44 11.61 -19.49
N ALA A 34 12.36 12.90 -19.79
CA ALA A 34 12.06 13.43 -21.12
C ALA A 34 13.06 12.94 -22.18
N LYS A 35 14.35 12.98 -21.84
CA LYS A 35 15.43 12.51 -22.72
C LYS A 35 15.27 11.03 -23.07
N GLN A 36 14.99 10.17 -22.07
CA GLN A 36 14.83 8.73 -22.30
C GLN A 36 13.51 8.40 -23.01
N ALA A 37 12.44 9.16 -22.74
CA ALA A 37 11.17 9.02 -23.43
C ALA A 37 11.19 9.57 -24.88
N GLY A 38 12.27 10.23 -25.31
CA GLY A 38 12.36 10.84 -26.64
C GLY A 38 11.41 12.03 -26.84
N VAL A 39 11.03 12.74 -25.77
CA VAL A 39 10.09 13.85 -25.81
C VAL A 39 10.70 15.13 -25.22
N ALA A 40 10.09 16.30 -25.51
CA ALA A 40 10.46 17.54 -24.84
C ALA A 40 10.03 17.52 -23.36
N SER A 41 10.78 18.17 -22.47
CA SER A 41 10.43 18.30 -21.04
C SER A 41 9.02 18.90 -20.84
N GLY A 42 8.61 19.85 -21.70
CA GLY A 42 7.25 20.40 -21.69
C GLY A 42 6.17 19.35 -21.92
N THR A 43 6.46 18.29 -22.68
CA THR A 43 5.54 17.17 -22.86
C THR A 43 5.35 16.40 -21.57
N VAL A 44 6.42 16.15 -20.80
CA VAL A 44 6.33 15.49 -19.48
C VAL A 44 5.50 16.35 -18.51
N TYR A 45 5.72 17.67 -18.52
CA TYR A 45 4.93 18.61 -17.69
C TYR A 45 3.41 18.61 -18.01
N ASN A 46 3.00 18.21 -19.21
CA ASN A 46 1.58 18.04 -19.54
C ASN A 46 0.93 16.86 -18.79
N TYR A 47 1.72 15.88 -18.32
CA TYR A 47 1.26 14.69 -17.59
C TYR A 47 1.46 14.82 -16.09
N PHE A 48 2.60 15.41 -15.68
CA PHE A 48 3.00 15.54 -14.28
C PHE A 48 3.55 16.95 -14.06
N SER A 49 2.89 17.73 -13.22
CA SER A 49 3.24 19.14 -13.01
C SER A 49 4.61 19.31 -12.33
N ASN A 50 5.08 18.30 -11.63
CA ASN A 50 6.37 18.29 -10.92
C ASN A 50 6.85 16.86 -10.65
N LYS A 51 8.08 16.75 -10.09
CA LYS A 51 8.68 15.47 -9.69
C LYS A 51 7.84 14.72 -8.66
N ASP A 52 7.21 15.46 -7.75
CA ASP A 52 6.47 14.86 -6.64
C ASP A 52 5.23 14.12 -7.14
N GLU A 53 4.54 14.62 -8.17
CA GLU A 53 3.44 13.90 -8.82
C GLU A 53 3.89 12.58 -9.47
N ILE A 54 5.10 12.54 -10.03
CA ILE A 54 5.67 11.29 -10.57
C ILE A 54 5.95 10.31 -9.43
N LEU A 55 6.56 10.78 -8.34
CA LEU A 55 6.84 9.96 -7.17
C LEU A 55 5.57 9.38 -6.55
N LEU A 56 4.50 10.17 -6.48
CA LEU A 56 3.19 9.72 -5.99
C LEU A 56 2.58 8.64 -6.88
N ALA A 57 2.65 8.84 -8.20
CA ALA A 57 2.14 7.86 -9.14
C ALA A 57 2.91 6.54 -9.04
N LEU A 58 4.24 6.58 -8.96
CA LEU A 58 5.09 5.41 -8.74
C LEU A 58 4.76 4.69 -7.41
N THR A 59 4.58 5.47 -6.34
CA THR A 59 4.21 4.92 -5.03
C THR A 59 2.86 4.24 -5.06
N LYS A 60 1.87 4.85 -5.74
CA LYS A 60 0.54 4.25 -5.89
C LYS A 60 0.59 2.94 -6.67
N GLU A 61 1.37 2.88 -7.75
CA GLU A 61 1.56 1.65 -8.52
C GLU A 61 2.26 0.57 -7.69
N TYR A 62 3.30 0.94 -6.95
CA TYR A 62 4.01 0.02 -6.06
C TYR A 62 3.05 -0.60 -5.04
N TRP A 63 2.31 0.21 -4.29
CA TRP A 63 1.36 -0.31 -3.30
C TRP A 63 0.24 -1.13 -3.91
N LYS A 64 -0.26 -0.73 -5.08
CA LYS A 64 -1.26 -1.52 -5.79
C LYS A 64 -0.74 -2.92 -6.12
N GLN A 65 0.46 -3.01 -6.66
CA GLN A 65 1.07 -4.29 -7.00
C GLN A 65 1.37 -5.13 -5.75
N THR A 66 1.98 -4.50 -4.73
CA THR A 66 2.29 -5.15 -3.44
C THR A 66 1.04 -5.76 -2.79
N LEU A 67 -0.06 -5.03 -2.75
CA LEU A 67 -1.30 -5.51 -2.14
C LEU A 67 -1.97 -6.61 -2.96
N LEU A 68 -1.90 -6.55 -4.30
CA LEU A 68 -2.38 -7.64 -5.17
C LEU A 68 -1.58 -8.93 -4.98
N GLU A 69 -0.26 -8.84 -4.92
CA GLU A 69 0.62 -9.98 -4.70
C GLU A 69 0.44 -10.56 -3.30
N MET A 70 0.29 -9.70 -2.30
CA MET A 70 -0.01 -10.10 -0.92
C MET A 70 -1.33 -10.86 -0.84
N ASP A 71 -2.41 -10.32 -1.43
CA ASP A 71 -3.74 -10.95 -1.42
C ASP A 71 -3.70 -12.34 -2.06
N ALA A 72 -2.96 -12.49 -3.16
CA ALA A 72 -2.75 -13.77 -3.83
C ALA A 72 -1.90 -14.77 -3.01
N ALA A 73 -1.02 -14.26 -2.14
CA ALA A 73 -0.13 -15.08 -1.31
C ALA A 73 -0.77 -15.55 0.00
N ILE A 74 -1.90 -14.95 0.41
CA ILE A 74 -2.60 -15.32 1.65
C ILE A 74 -3.33 -16.65 1.45
N THR A 75 -2.88 -17.67 2.18
CA THR A 75 -3.43 -19.03 2.16
C THR A 75 -4.15 -19.43 3.43
N ALA A 76 -4.12 -18.57 4.45
CA ALA A 76 -4.69 -18.85 5.76
C ALA A 76 -6.22 -19.03 5.72
N ASP A 77 -6.72 -20.00 6.46
CA ASP A 77 -8.16 -20.27 6.60
C ASP A 77 -8.80 -19.43 7.73
N SER A 78 -8.00 -19.01 8.72
CA SER A 78 -8.46 -18.17 9.82
C SER A 78 -8.06 -16.70 9.63
N PHE A 79 -8.88 -15.80 10.18
CA PHE A 79 -8.61 -14.37 10.15
C PHE A 79 -7.29 -14.00 10.84
N CYS A 80 -7.03 -14.60 12.02
CA CYS A 80 -5.81 -14.33 12.78
C CYS A 80 -4.55 -14.81 12.08
N ASP A 81 -4.56 -15.99 11.45
CA ASP A 81 -3.43 -16.47 10.65
C ASP A 81 -3.24 -15.61 9.40
N GLY A 82 -4.33 -15.17 8.77
CA GLY A 82 -4.28 -14.22 7.66
C GLY A 82 -3.66 -12.88 8.05
N LEU A 83 -3.99 -12.34 9.23
CA LEU A 83 -3.34 -11.14 9.76
C LEU A 83 -1.85 -11.32 9.95
N LEU A 84 -1.42 -12.47 10.46
CA LEU A 84 0.00 -12.78 10.62
C LEU A 84 0.72 -12.81 9.26
N GLN A 85 0.12 -13.47 8.25
CA GLN A 85 0.68 -13.52 6.90
C GLN A 85 0.79 -12.12 6.28
N ILE A 86 -0.26 -11.28 6.40
CA ILE A 86 -0.26 -9.88 5.95
C ILE A 86 0.89 -9.10 6.60
N MET A 87 1.03 -9.22 7.91
CA MET A 87 2.03 -8.47 8.65
C MET A 87 3.45 -8.87 8.24
N LEU A 88 3.73 -10.17 8.15
CA LEU A 88 5.04 -10.68 7.73
C LEU A 88 5.36 -10.22 6.29
N TYR A 89 4.40 -10.33 5.38
CA TYR A 89 4.56 -9.88 4.00
C TYR A 89 4.87 -8.38 3.92
N LEU A 90 4.09 -7.54 4.59
CA LEU A 90 4.29 -6.09 4.58
C LEU A 90 5.60 -5.68 5.24
N LYS A 91 6.01 -6.33 6.35
CA LYS A 91 7.32 -6.10 6.97
C LYS A 91 8.45 -6.39 5.98
N GLU A 92 8.41 -7.52 5.29
CA GLU A 92 9.41 -7.90 4.29
C GLU A 92 9.48 -6.88 3.15
N GLN A 93 8.33 -6.46 2.61
CA GLN A 93 8.28 -5.44 1.55
C GLN A 93 8.86 -4.09 2.01
N ILE A 94 8.60 -3.69 3.26
CA ILE A 94 9.16 -2.47 3.86
C ILE A 94 10.69 -2.59 3.97
N HIS A 95 11.21 -3.74 4.34
CA HIS A 95 12.66 -3.95 4.43
C HIS A 95 13.34 -3.95 3.06
N GLN A 96 12.73 -4.57 2.04
CA GLN A 96 13.36 -4.73 0.73
C GLN A 96 13.32 -3.46 -0.15
N SER A 97 12.22 -2.75 -0.20
CA SER A 97 11.99 -1.70 -1.20
C SER A 97 11.55 -0.35 -0.63
N ALA A 98 10.78 -0.36 0.42
CA ALA A 98 10.09 0.83 0.90
C ALA A 98 11.00 1.79 1.68
N GLY A 99 12.11 1.33 2.23
CA GLY A 99 13.06 2.21 2.90
C GLY A 99 13.49 3.38 2.02
N LYS A 100 13.70 3.13 0.74
CA LYS A 100 14.09 4.15 -0.25
C LYS A 100 12.89 5.02 -0.69
N LEU A 101 11.73 4.40 -0.96
CA LEU A 101 10.52 5.09 -1.41
C LEU A 101 9.85 5.88 -0.27
N MET A 102 9.70 5.27 0.90
CA MET A 102 9.09 5.88 2.08
C MET A 102 9.88 7.06 2.63
N HIS A 103 11.23 7.00 2.58
CA HIS A 103 12.07 8.11 3.01
C HIS A 103 11.87 9.35 2.11
N SER A 104 11.63 9.14 0.81
CA SER A 104 11.35 10.22 -0.14
C SER A 104 9.95 10.82 0.04
N LEU A 105 8.95 10.01 0.40
CA LEU A 105 7.58 10.45 0.65
C LEU A 105 7.41 11.24 1.94
N GLY A 106 8.28 11.05 2.92
CA GLY A 106 8.28 11.85 4.15
C GLY A 106 8.42 13.36 3.89
N ARG A 107 8.93 13.75 2.72
CA ARG A 107 9.03 15.14 2.26
C ARG A 107 7.75 15.65 1.57
N VAL A 108 6.92 14.76 1.01
CA VAL A 108 5.71 15.11 0.23
C VAL A 108 4.46 14.92 1.10
N ARG A 109 4.30 15.80 2.10
CA ARG A 109 3.33 15.65 3.20
C ARG A 109 1.85 15.70 2.81
N ARG A 110 1.48 16.32 1.70
CA ARG A 110 0.07 16.55 1.35
C ARG A 110 -0.48 15.52 0.38
N GLU A 111 0.29 15.17 -0.60
CA GLU A 111 -0.09 14.29 -1.71
C GLU A 111 0.13 12.81 -1.36
N GLY A 112 1.03 12.50 -0.43
CA GLY A 112 1.19 11.17 0.16
C GLY A 112 -0.07 10.64 0.86
N LYS A 113 -0.95 11.53 1.33
CA LYS A 113 -2.23 11.13 1.97
C LYS A 113 -3.20 10.45 1.01
N GLU A 114 -3.30 10.90 -0.25
CA GLU A 114 -4.21 10.29 -1.25
C GLU A 114 -3.71 8.92 -1.69
N SER A 115 -2.40 8.78 -1.91
CA SER A 115 -1.79 7.48 -2.24
C SER A 115 -1.93 6.47 -1.09
N MET A 116 -1.77 6.93 0.15
CA MET A 116 -1.99 6.12 1.34
C MET A 116 -3.46 5.78 1.55
N ALA A 117 -4.39 6.69 1.22
CA ALA A 117 -5.83 6.41 1.31
C ALA A 117 -6.25 5.27 0.38
N TYR A 118 -5.72 5.22 -0.85
CA TYR A 118 -5.96 4.12 -1.76
C TYR A 118 -5.47 2.78 -1.18
N ALA A 119 -4.22 2.74 -0.70
CA ALA A 119 -3.65 1.53 -0.10
C ALA A 119 -4.44 1.06 1.14
N GLN A 120 -4.95 2.02 1.93
CA GLN A 120 -5.80 1.72 3.09
C GLN A 120 -7.14 1.09 2.69
N LEU A 121 -7.79 1.59 1.63
CA LEU A 121 -9.03 1.03 1.12
C LEU A 121 -8.85 -0.39 0.58
N GLU A 122 -7.78 -0.65 -0.15
CA GLU A 122 -7.46 -2.00 -0.65
C GLU A 122 -7.17 -2.97 0.50
N LEU A 123 -6.41 -2.52 1.51
CA LEU A 123 -6.16 -3.34 2.71
C LEU A 123 -7.44 -3.61 3.50
N ASP A 124 -8.34 -2.63 3.64
CA ASP A 124 -9.64 -2.83 4.25
C ASP A 124 -10.46 -3.88 3.49
N ALA A 125 -10.44 -3.86 2.15
CA ALA A 125 -11.13 -4.85 1.33
C ALA A 125 -10.55 -6.27 1.52
N ILE A 126 -9.22 -6.41 1.61
CA ILE A 126 -8.56 -7.69 1.89
C ILE A 126 -8.95 -8.21 3.28
N LEU A 127 -8.87 -7.37 4.30
CA LEU A 127 -9.24 -7.73 5.68
C LEU A 127 -10.72 -8.12 5.78
N THR A 128 -11.60 -7.41 5.07
CA THR A 128 -13.02 -7.74 5.03
C THR A 128 -13.26 -9.13 4.44
N ARG A 129 -12.62 -9.45 3.30
CA ARG A 129 -12.72 -10.79 2.68
C ARG A 129 -12.20 -11.90 3.59
N LEU A 130 -11.10 -11.67 4.31
CA LEU A 130 -10.57 -12.61 5.30
C LEU A 130 -11.56 -12.84 6.43
N LEU A 131 -12.18 -11.77 6.93
CA LEU A 131 -13.17 -11.83 7.99
C LEU A 131 -14.43 -12.60 7.57
N GLU A 132 -14.89 -12.39 6.35
CA GLU A 132 -16.11 -13.00 5.82
C GLU A 132 -15.95 -14.50 5.50
N ARG A 133 -14.75 -14.93 5.11
CA ARG A 133 -14.50 -16.33 4.77
C ARG A 133 -14.17 -17.23 5.95
N ASP A 134 -13.91 -16.66 7.15
CA ASP A 134 -13.57 -17.43 8.34
C ASP A 134 -14.85 -17.87 9.08
N PRO A 135 -15.20 -19.18 9.03
CA PRO A 135 -16.42 -19.70 9.66
C PRO A 135 -16.30 -19.78 11.20
N GLY A 136 -15.11 -19.65 11.76
CA GLY A 136 -14.86 -19.68 13.20
C GLY A 136 -15.29 -18.40 13.91
N ILE A 137 -15.54 -17.32 13.17
CA ILE A 137 -15.91 -16.03 13.75
C ILE A 137 -17.33 -16.07 14.27
N ARG A 138 -17.51 -15.52 15.46
CA ARG A 138 -18.82 -15.41 16.11
C ARG A 138 -19.77 -14.51 15.30
N SER A 139 -20.94 -15.03 14.93
CA SER A 139 -21.95 -14.28 14.19
C SER A 139 -22.67 -13.22 15.03
N ASP A 140 -22.67 -13.39 16.35
CA ASP A 140 -23.33 -12.51 17.34
C ASP A 140 -22.50 -11.25 17.71
N LEU A 141 -21.31 -11.08 17.11
CA LEU A 141 -20.44 -9.93 17.42
C LEU A 141 -20.92 -8.62 16.81
N TRP A 142 -21.58 -8.69 15.66
CA TRP A 142 -21.83 -7.54 14.80
C TRP A 142 -23.14 -6.86 15.15
N GLU A 143 -23.22 -6.28 16.36
CA GLU A 143 -24.41 -5.63 16.89
C GLU A 143 -24.12 -4.19 17.35
N GLY A 144 -25.12 -3.31 17.22
CA GLY A 144 -25.03 -1.92 17.65
C GLY A 144 -23.88 -1.18 17.02
N ASP A 145 -23.00 -0.60 17.86
CA ASP A 145 -21.84 0.17 17.42
C ASP A 145 -20.61 -0.70 17.08
N PHE A 146 -20.70 -2.02 17.25
CA PHE A 146 -19.60 -2.94 16.90
C PHE A 146 -19.82 -3.51 15.50
N THR A 147 -19.47 -2.74 14.47
CA THR A 147 -19.65 -3.14 13.08
C THR A 147 -18.38 -3.77 12.49
N ARG A 148 -18.55 -4.57 11.40
CA ARG A 148 -17.42 -5.14 10.67
C ARG A 148 -16.47 -4.05 10.13
N GLU A 149 -17.02 -2.98 9.61
CA GLU A 149 -16.26 -1.85 9.05
C GLU A 149 -15.42 -1.15 10.12
N GLN A 150 -16.00 -0.92 11.30
CA GLN A 150 -15.25 -0.34 12.43
C GLN A 150 -14.15 -1.27 12.92
N PHE A 151 -14.45 -2.57 13.01
CA PHE A 151 -13.48 -3.58 13.39
C PHE A 151 -12.32 -3.67 12.39
N VAL A 152 -12.60 -3.78 11.09
CA VAL A 152 -11.59 -3.79 10.02
C VAL A 152 -10.74 -2.52 10.08
N SER A 153 -11.35 -1.36 10.22
CA SER A 153 -10.63 -0.09 10.34
C SER A 153 -9.74 -0.03 11.60
N PHE A 154 -10.20 -0.59 12.71
CA PHE A 154 -9.40 -0.72 13.93
C PHE A 154 -8.19 -1.65 13.71
N VAL A 155 -8.42 -2.83 13.14
CA VAL A 155 -7.36 -3.82 12.85
C VAL A 155 -6.32 -3.21 11.91
N ARG A 156 -6.73 -2.61 10.80
CA ARG A 156 -5.81 -1.95 9.85
C ARG A 156 -4.95 -0.89 10.51
N ARG A 157 -5.54 0.01 11.32
CA ARG A 157 -4.80 1.09 11.98
C ARG A 157 -3.72 0.55 12.91
N ASN A 158 -4.06 -0.47 13.70
CA ASN A 158 -3.10 -1.08 14.61
C ASN A 158 -2.04 -1.88 13.85
N LEU A 159 -2.43 -2.66 12.84
CA LEU A 159 -1.50 -3.40 11.99
C LEU A 159 -0.45 -2.47 11.34
N ILE A 160 -0.89 -1.35 10.72
CA ILE A 160 0.01 -0.36 10.11
C ILE A 160 0.94 0.26 11.19
N GLY A 161 0.42 0.55 12.37
CA GLY A 161 1.22 1.05 13.50
C GLY A 161 2.34 0.10 13.87
N LEU A 162 2.04 -1.18 13.92
CA LEU A 162 2.97 -2.24 14.34
C LEU A 162 3.97 -2.70 13.25
N LEU A 163 3.84 -2.24 12.01
CA LEU A 163 4.81 -2.58 10.95
C LEU A 163 6.25 -2.11 11.27
N LYS A 164 6.40 -1.13 12.16
CA LYS A 164 7.69 -0.57 12.61
C LYS A 164 8.12 -1.05 14.00
N GLU A 165 7.24 -1.76 14.68
CA GLU A 165 7.42 -2.20 16.06
C GLU A 165 7.91 -3.66 16.13
N ASP A 166 8.20 -4.12 17.36
CA ASP A 166 8.65 -5.48 17.63
C ASP A 166 7.56 -6.53 17.32
N GLU A 167 8.00 -7.76 17.02
CA GLU A 167 7.14 -8.91 16.74
C GLU A 167 6.24 -9.28 17.93
N GLN A 168 6.68 -9.00 19.15
CA GLN A 168 5.90 -9.30 20.37
C GLN A 168 4.60 -8.49 20.46
N GLU A 169 4.63 -7.22 20.10
CA GLU A 169 3.42 -6.37 20.10
C GLU A 169 2.41 -6.80 19.05
N ALA A 170 2.91 -7.24 17.92
CA ALA A 170 2.08 -7.78 16.86
C ALA A 170 1.42 -9.12 17.24
N ALA A 171 2.15 -10.02 17.88
CA ALA A 171 1.60 -11.26 18.41
C ALA A 171 0.52 -10.99 19.47
N PHE A 172 0.74 -10.01 20.34
CA PHE A 172 -0.25 -9.59 21.32
C PHE A 172 -1.53 -9.06 20.67
N LEU A 173 -1.42 -8.21 19.65
CA LEU A 173 -2.60 -7.72 18.92
C LEU A 173 -3.40 -8.86 18.31
N ILE A 174 -2.74 -9.80 17.63
CA ILE A 174 -3.39 -10.96 16.99
C ILE A 174 -4.09 -11.81 18.05
N HIS A 175 -3.43 -12.06 19.19
CA HIS A 175 -4.02 -12.80 20.29
C HIS A 175 -5.26 -12.10 20.87
N LEU A 176 -5.18 -10.78 21.06
CA LEU A 176 -6.31 -9.96 21.54
C LEU A 176 -7.49 -10.04 20.57
N ILE A 177 -7.24 -9.91 19.28
CA ILE A 177 -8.26 -10.03 18.23
C ILE A 177 -8.90 -11.42 18.31
N GLY A 178 -8.09 -12.49 18.37
CA GLY A 178 -8.60 -13.85 18.47
C GLY A 178 -9.52 -14.08 19.67
N ARG A 179 -9.19 -13.48 20.84
CA ARG A 179 -10.04 -13.51 22.03
C ARG A 179 -11.37 -12.80 21.84
N VAL A 180 -11.43 -11.81 20.97
CA VAL A 180 -12.65 -11.06 20.70
C VAL A 180 -13.54 -11.79 19.70
N ILE A 181 -12.97 -12.30 18.61
CA ILE A 181 -13.78 -12.78 17.47
C ILE A 181 -14.10 -14.27 17.51
N TYR A 182 -13.33 -15.09 18.21
CA TYR A 182 -13.61 -16.53 18.34
C TYR A 182 -14.31 -16.84 19.66
N LYS A 183 -15.05 -17.95 19.66
CA LYS A 183 -15.60 -18.52 20.91
C LYS A 183 -14.45 -19.13 21.72
N SER A 184 -14.41 -18.80 22.99
CA SER A 184 -13.53 -19.45 23.98
C SER A 184 -13.93 -20.89 24.17
#